data_b8d39b2a48696db82b2b5380fa567fda
#
_entry.id   b8d39b2a48696db82b2b5380fa567fda
#
_cell.length_a   1.000
_cell.length_b   1.000
_cell.length_c   1.000
_cell.angle_alpha   90.00
_cell.angle_beta   90.00
_cell.angle_gamma   90.00
#
_symmetry.space_group_name_H-M   'P 1'
#
loop_
_entity.id
_entity.type
_entity.pdbx_description
1 polymer ?
#
loop_
_entity_poly.entity_id
_entity_poly.type
_entity_poly.pdbx_seq_one_letter_code
_entity_poly.pdbx_strand_id
1 'polypeptide(L)'
;GGYASGPMLYAAQKSGIPTIIQEQNSYAGVTNKILGKRVKRVCVAYDGMERFFNPQAIVFTGNPVRPAIQNITCGLQESLDFFGLNAQSKIILVVGGSLGARTVNQSVAASVEKIAKAGVQVIWQTGKQYYEEAKHIAQAYPTIKVYDFIRQMDYAYTAADIIISRAGAGTISELCIVGKPCVFVPSPNVTEDHQTKNAQALVAKQAALLIPDADAKDTLFDVTLDLLQQPERMQLLATNIKALAIPNAAEKIVNEIVNILHT
;
A
#
# COMPACT_ATOMS: atom_id res chain seq x y z
N GLY A 1 -7.02 -7.34 -14.84
CA GLY A 1 -7.78 -8.26 -14.00
C GLY A 1 -9.21 -7.80 -13.76
N GLY A 2 -9.91 -8.53 -12.92
CA GLY A 2 -11.32 -8.33 -12.66
C GLY A 2 -12.21 -8.95 -13.74
N TYR A 3 -13.50 -9.08 -13.46
CA TYR A 3 -14.40 -9.78 -14.37
C TYR A 3 -14.73 -8.97 -15.64
N ALA A 4 -14.56 -7.66 -15.63
CA ALA A 4 -14.80 -6.85 -16.82
C ALA A 4 -13.82 -7.14 -17.98
N SER A 5 -12.57 -7.47 -17.68
CA SER A 5 -11.57 -7.84 -18.68
C SER A 5 -11.71 -9.28 -19.18
N GLY A 6 -12.40 -10.16 -18.42
CA GLY A 6 -12.52 -11.58 -18.71
C GLY A 6 -13.12 -11.89 -20.08
N PRO A 7 -14.34 -11.43 -20.41
CA PRO A 7 -14.97 -11.71 -21.70
C PRO A 7 -14.18 -11.19 -22.90
N MET A 8 -13.61 -9.97 -22.78
CA MET A 8 -12.84 -9.37 -23.86
C MET A 8 -11.56 -10.16 -24.17
N LEU A 9 -10.77 -10.46 -23.14
CA LEU A 9 -9.53 -11.23 -23.32
C LEU A 9 -9.81 -12.68 -23.74
N TYR A 10 -10.89 -13.28 -23.26
CA TYR A 10 -11.30 -14.61 -23.72
C TYR A 10 -11.65 -14.62 -25.21
N ALA A 11 -12.41 -13.60 -25.69
CA ALA A 11 -12.73 -13.47 -27.12
C ALA A 11 -11.45 -13.25 -27.95
N ALA A 12 -10.54 -12.39 -27.50
CA ALA A 12 -9.25 -12.17 -28.16
C ALA A 12 -8.44 -13.47 -28.28
N GLN A 13 -8.35 -14.25 -27.21
CA GLN A 13 -7.67 -15.55 -27.21
C GLN A 13 -8.32 -16.55 -28.18
N LYS A 14 -9.66 -16.55 -28.25
CA LYS A 14 -10.40 -17.37 -29.21
C LYS A 14 -10.12 -17.00 -30.68
N SER A 15 -9.90 -15.72 -30.93
CA SER A 15 -9.57 -15.16 -32.24
C SER A 15 -8.08 -15.23 -32.58
N GLY A 16 -7.26 -15.89 -31.77
CA GLY A 16 -5.81 -16.01 -32.00
C GLY A 16 -5.01 -14.74 -31.72
N ILE A 17 -5.63 -13.72 -31.15
CA ILE A 17 -4.94 -12.45 -30.80
C ILE A 17 -4.06 -12.68 -29.56
N PRO A 18 -2.76 -12.36 -29.62
CA PRO A 18 -1.88 -12.44 -28.47
C PRO A 18 -2.40 -11.58 -27.30
N THR A 19 -2.37 -12.13 -26.09
CA THR A 19 -2.85 -11.46 -24.90
C THR A 19 -1.80 -11.46 -23.81
N ILE A 20 -1.83 -10.42 -22.97
CA ILE A 20 -1.04 -10.26 -21.75
C ILE A 20 -1.98 -9.97 -20.59
N ILE A 21 -1.67 -10.45 -19.40
CA ILE A 21 -2.37 -10.11 -18.18
C ILE A 21 -1.39 -9.61 -17.12
N GLN A 22 -1.90 -8.80 -16.20
CA GLN A 22 -1.16 -8.40 -15.00
C GLN A 22 -1.88 -8.92 -13.76
N GLU A 23 -1.14 -9.58 -12.86
CA GLU A 23 -1.60 -9.93 -11.53
C GLU A 23 -0.91 -9.04 -10.50
N GLN A 24 -1.73 -8.24 -9.82
CA GLN A 24 -1.27 -7.22 -8.88
C GLN A 24 -1.05 -7.76 -7.47
N ASN A 25 -1.71 -8.87 -7.12
CA ASN A 25 -1.78 -9.42 -5.78
C ASN A 25 -0.86 -10.64 -5.62
N SER A 26 -0.54 -10.96 -4.37
CA SER A 26 0.22 -12.15 -4.01
C SER A 26 -0.57 -13.46 -4.21
N TYR A 27 -1.88 -13.36 -4.41
CA TYR A 27 -2.77 -14.47 -4.73
C TYR A 27 -3.57 -14.14 -5.98
N ALA A 28 -3.46 -14.98 -7.01
CA ALA A 28 -4.06 -14.71 -8.32
C ALA A 28 -5.59 -14.75 -8.28
N GLY A 29 -6.22 -13.72 -8.86
CA GLY A 29 -7.67 -13.68 -9.00
C GLY A 29 -8.19 -14.73 -10.00
N VAL A 30 -9.47 -15.15 -9.84
CA VAL A 30 -10.10 -16.20 -10.64
C VAL A 30 -9.99 -15.91 -12.15
N THR A 31 -10.29 -14.68 -12.57
CA THR A 31 -10.21 -14.28 -13.97
C THR A 31 -8.80 -14.46 -14.53
N ASN A 32 -7.78 -14.03 -13.82
CA ASN A 32 -6.39 -14.18 -14.23
C ASN A 32 -5.95 -15.65 -14.28
N LYS A 33 -6.41 -16.49 -13.32
CA LYS A 33 -6.14 -17.95 -13.36
C LYS A 33 -6.72 -18.61 -14.61
N ILE A 34 -7.92 -18.21 -15.03
CA ILE A 34 -8.58 -18.74 -16.24
C ILE A 34 -7.84 -18.26 -17.49
N LEU A 35 -7.62 -16.96 -17.62
CA LEU A 35 -6.98 -16.36 -18.79
C LEU A 35 -5.51 -16.74 -18.93
N GLY A 36 -4.81 -16.87 -17.79
CA GLY A 36 -3.39 -17.16 -17.70
C GLY A 36 -2.96 -18.48 -18.36
N LYS A 37 -3.92 -19.39 -18.64
CA LYS A 37 -3.66 -20.65 -19.34
C LYS A 37 -3.30 -20.46 -20.83
N ARG A 38 -3.64 -19.31 -21.43
CA ARG A 38 -3.52 -19.06 -22.88
C ARG A 38 -2.85 -17.73 -23.23
N VAL A 39 -2.40 -16.96 -22.22
CA VAL A 39 -1.71 -15.69 -22.47
C VAL A 39 -0.26 -15.92 -22.92
N LYS A 40 0.28 -14.97 -23.63
CA LYS A 40 1.71 -14.95 -23.99
C LYS A 40 2.59 -14.57 -22.79
N ARG A 41 2.11 -13.63 -21.94
CA ARG A 41 2.82 -13.18 -20.75
C ARG A 41 1.87 -12.92 -19.60
N VAL A 42 2.35 -13.19 -18.40
CA VAL A 42 1.72 -12.85 -17.12
C VAL A 42 2.67 -11.96 -16.35
N CYS A 43 2.40 -10.67 -16.33
CA CYS A 43 3.13 -9.71 -15.53
C CYS A 43 2.71 -9.85 -14.06
N VAL A 44 3.65 -10.05 -13.15
CA VAL A 44 3.38 -10.30 -11.72
C VAL A 44 4.14 -9.32 -10.84
N ALA A 45 3.62 -9.09 -9.64
CA ALA A 45 4.22 -8.21 -8.63
C ALA A 45 4.79 -8.95 -7.41
N TYR A 46 4.53 -10.23 -7.28
CA TYR A 46 4.96 -11.06 -6.16
C TYR A 46 5.62 -12.35 -6.64
N ASP A 47 6.54 -12.87 -5.83
CA ASP A 47 7.15 -14.20 -6.02
C ASP A 47 6.12 -15.32 -5.81
N GLY A 48 6.46 -16.55 -6.22
CA GLY A 48 5.66 -17.74 -5.97
C GLY A 48 4.41 -17.83 -6.84
N MET A 49 4.35 -17.09 -7.95
CA MET A 49 3.20 -17.06 -8.85
C MET A 49 3.15 -18.26 -9.83
N GLU A 50 4.22 -19.06 -9.90
CA GLU A 50 4.27 -20.34 -10.63
C GLU A 50 3.26 -21.36 -10.12
N ARG A 51 2.77 -21.23 -8.90
CA ARG A 51 1.64 -22.03 -8.37
C ARG A 51 0.31 -21.75 -9.05
N PHE A 52 0.19 -20.65 -9.79
CA PHE A 52 -1.04 -20.22 -10.48
C PHE A 52 -0.90 -20.17 -11.99
N PHE A 53 0.31 -19.93 -12.51
CA PHE A 53 0.57 -19.66 -13.91
C PHE A 53 1.73 -20.50 -14.44
N ASN A 54 1.77 -20.70 -15.76
CA ASN A 54 2.91 -21.33 -16.41
C ASN A 54 4.20 -20.51 -16.14
N PRO A 55 5.25 -21.09 -15.54
CA PRO A 55 6.50 -20.40 -15.24
C PRO A 55 7.13 -19.70 -16.45
N GLN A 56 7.01 -20.28 -17.66
CA GLN A 56 7.56 -19.70 -18.91
C GLN A 56 6.81 -18.42 -19.36
N ALA A 57 5.58 -18.24 -18.92
CA ALA A 57 4.80 -17.04 -19.24
C ALA A 57 4.97 -15.93 -18.19
N ILE A 58 5.50 -16.23 -17.00
CA ILE A 58 5.63 -15.26 -15.90
C ILE A 58 6.76 -14.27 -16.17
N VAL A 59 6.47 -12.98 -16.00
CA VAL A 59 7.46 -11.90 -15.99
C VAL A 59 7.28 -11.06 -14.72
N PHE A 60 8.35 -10.89 -13.95
CA PHE A 60 8.33 -10.13 -12.72
C PHE A 60 8.51 -8.64 -13.02
N THR A 61 7.39 -7.93 -13.19
CA THR A 61 7.37 -6.52 -13.58
C THR A 61 7.09 -5.56 -12.42
N GLY A 62 6.44 -6.04 -11.36
CA GLY A 62 5.87 -5.20 -10.33
C GLY A 62 4.51 -4.60 -10.73
N ASN A 63 3.99 -3.75 -9.87
CA ASN A 63 2.79 -2.95 -10.12
C ASN A 63 3.17 -1.52 -10.52
N PRO A 64 2.50 -0.91 -11.50
CA PRO A 64 2.69 0.51 -11.82
C PRO A 64 2.44 1.40 -10.60
N VAL A 65 3.41 2.27 -10.32
CA VAL A 65 3.36 3.28 -9.26
C VAL A 65 3.42 4.65 -9.90
N ARG A 66 2.74 5.61 -9.30
CA ARG A 66 2.70 7.00 -9.78
C ARG A 66 4.11 7.60 -9.87
N PRO A 67 4.43 8.34 -10.96
CA PRO A 67 5.76 8.95 -11.13
C PRO A 67 6.19 9.82 -9.95
N ALA A 68 5.27 10.57 -9.34
CA ALA A 68 5.56 11.41 -8.18
C ALA A 68 6.06 10.62 -6.96
N ILE A 69 5.66 9.35 -6.82
CA ILE A 69 6.13 8.48 -5.73
C ILE A 69 7.41 7.73 -6.12
N GLN A 70 7.59 7.42 -7.41
CA GLN A 70 8.84 6.83 -7.87
C GLN A 70 10.03 7.77 -7.74
N ASN A 71 9.78 9.08 -7.91
CA ASN A 71 10.79 10.14 -7.92
C ASN A 71 10.42 11.23 -6.92
N ILE A 72 10.41 10.90 -5.63
CA ILE A 72 10.19 11.89 -4.56
C ILE A 72 11.37 12.84 -4.53
N THR A 73 11.11 14.14 -4.73
CA THR A 73 12.13 15.21 -4.76
C THR A 73 11.95 16.21 -3.64
N CYS A 74 10.82 16.21 -2.94
CA CYS A 74 10.57 17.12 -1.82
C CYS A 74 11.48 16.83 -0.62
N GLY A 75 11.97 17.88 0.01
CA GLY A 75 12.79 17.81 1.21
C GLY A 75 11.94 17.54 2.47
N LEU A 76 12.61 17.04 3.54
CA LEU A 76 11.94 16.80 4.82
C LEU A 76 11.36 18.10 5.40
N GLN A 77 12.13 19.18 5.46
CA GLN A 77 11.67 20.44 6.04
C GLN A 77 10.48 21.00 5.26
N GLU A 78 10.51 20.99 3.93
CA GLU A 78 9.41 21.42 3.08
C GLU A 78 8.14 20.61 3.36
N SER A 79 8.28 19.30 3.54
CA SER A 79 7.17 18.40 3.85
C SER A 79 6.58 18.66 5.25
N LEU A 80 7.43 18.94 6.24
CA LEU A 80 7.00 19.31 7.59
C LEU A 80 6.24 20.64 7.59
N ASP A 81 6.78 21.65 6.92
CA ASP A 81 6.16 22.96 6.80
C ASP A 81 4.80 22.89 6.11
N PHE A 82 4.68 22.07 5.05
CA PHE A 82 3.43 21.85 4.33
C PHE A 82 2.32 21.32 5.25
N PHE A 83 2.64 20.40 6.17
CA PHE A 83 1.65 19.84 7.10
C PHE A 83 1.58 20.61 8.43
N GLY A 84 2.39 21.64 8.65
CA GLY A 84 2.47 22.37 9.90
C GLY A 84 2.93 21.47 11.06
N LEU A 85 3.96 20.65 10.81
CA LEU A 85 4.58 19.72 11.75
C LEU A 85 6.01 20.16 12.10
N ASN A 86 6.61 19.55 13.12
CA ASN A 86 7.97 19.83 13.53
C ASN A 86 8.84 18.56 13.52
N ALA A 87 10.16 18.74 13.40
CA ALA A 87 11.13 17.65 13.33
C ALA A 87 11.49 17.02 14.70
N GLN A 88 11.04 17.59 15.81
CA GLN A 88 11.40 17.13 17.16
C GLN A 88 10.59 15.93 17.61
N SER A 89 9.43 15.70 17.01
CA SER A 89 8.53 14.63 17.37
C SER A 89 8.39 13.62 16.21
N LYS A 90 8.21 12.36 16.55
CA LYS A 90 7.91 11.30 15.59
C LYS A 90 6.56 11.53 14.90
N ILE A 91 6.46 11.16 13.63
CA ILE A 91 5.30 11.40 12.79
C ILE A 91 4.73 10.06 12.30
N ILE A 92 3.46 9.82 12.59
CA ILE A 92 2.68 8.70 12.07
C ILE A 92 1.82 9.21 10.92
N LEU A 93 1.96 8.62 9.74
CA LEU A 93 1.02 8.81 8.63
C LEU A 93 -0.04 7.71 8.67
N VAL A 94 -1.30 8.08 8.71
CA VAL A 94 -2.44 7.15 8.66
C VAL A 94 -3.21 7.35 7.36
N VAL A 95 -3.29 6.31 6.51
CA VAL A 95 -3.94 6.36 5.20
C VAL A 95 -4.99 5.27 5.07
N GLY A 96 -6.25 5.66 5.07
CA GLY A 96 -7.39 4.74 4.88
C GLY A 96 -7.74 4.44 3.41
N GLY A 97 -7.00 5.03 2.45
CA GLY A 97 -7.38 5.04 1.04
C GLY A 97 -8.44 6.11 0.71
N SER A 98 -8.84 6.24 -0.57
CA SER A 98 -9.71 7.32 -1.05
C SER A 98 -11.11 7.32 -0.43
N LEU A 99 -11.63 6.16 -0.06
CA LEU A 99 -12.95 6.02 0.59
C LEU A 99 -12.85 6.08 2.13
N GLY A 100 -11.62 6.08 2.66
CA GLY A 100 -11.37 5.92 4.09
C GLY A 100 -11.43 4.45 4.54
N ALA A 101 -10.99 4.21 5.76
CA ALA A 101 -11.01 2.90 6.41
C ALA A 101 -11.64 3.07 7.80
N ARG A 102 -12.91 2.69 7.93
CA ARG A 102 -13.70 2.95 9.14
C ARG A 102 -13.01 2.47 10.41
N THR A 103 -12.55 1.22 10.44
CA THR A 103 -11.87 0.64 11.61
C THR A 103 -10.58 1.39 11.94
N VAL A 104 -9.76 1.72 10.94
CA VAL A 104 -8.54 2.51 11.14
C VAL A 104 -8.87 3.89 11.69
N ASN A 105 -9.89 4.57 11.14
CA ASN A 105 -10.34 5.87 11.65
C ASN A 105 -10.80 5.79 13.11
N GLN A 106 -11.59 4.77 13.45
CA GLN A 106 -12.04 4.54 14.83
C GLN A 106 -10.88 4.22 15.77
N SER A 107 -9.85 3.53 15.29
CA SER A 107 -8.62 3.27 16.07
C SER A 107 -7.86 4.55 16.38
N VAL A 108 -7.73 5.47 15.40
CA VAL A 108 -7.13 6.80 15.65
C VAL A 108 -7.97 7.56 16.66
N ALA A 109 -9.29 7.67 16.44
CA ALA A 109 -10.20 8.40 17.29
C ALA A 109 -10.17 7.92 18.75
N ALA A 110 -10.11 6.60 18.96
CA ALA A 110 -10.01 6.01 20.31
C ALA A 110 -8.63 6.23 20.97
N SER A 111 -7.61 6.61 20.20
CA SER A 111 -6.22 6.70 20.67
C SER A 111 -5.66 8.12 20.72
N VAL A 112 -6.46 9.15 20.44
CA VAL A 112 -5.96 10.56 20.36
C VAL A 112 -5.25 11.03 21.64
N GLU A 113 -5.78 10.67 22.83
CA GLU A 113 -5.14 11.00 24.10
C GLU A 113 -3.81 10.26 24.29
N LYS A 114 -3.76 8.98 23.91
CA LYS A 114 -2.55 8.15 23.98
C LYS A 114 -1.46 8.70 23.05
N ILE A 115 -1.84 9.08 21.83
CA ILE A 115 -0.96 9.72 20.84
C ILE A 115 -0.40 11.03 21.36
N ALA A 116 -1.26 11.90 21.92
CA ALA A 116 -0.85 13.18 22.48
C ALA A 116 0.10 13.02 23.67
N LYS A 117 -0.20 12.09 24.60
CA LYS A 117 0.67 11.78 25.75
C LYS A 117 2.04 11.23 25.32
N ALA A 118 2.11 10.52 24.19
CA ALA A 118 3.36 10.01 23.64
C ALA A 118 4.18 11.09 22.92
N GLY A 119 3.67 12.33 22.78
CA GLY A 119 4.35 13.42 22.07
C GLY A 119 4.51 13.19 20.56
N VAL A 120 3.65 12.37 19.98
CA VAL A 120 3.71 11.97 18.56
C VAL A 120 2.78 12.87 17.74
N GLN A 121 3.20 13.19 16.53
CA GLN A 121 2.40 13.90 15.54
C GLN A 121 1.76 12.92 14.58
N VAL A 122 0.57 13.27 14.06
CA VAL A 122 -0.17 12.41 13.11
C VAL A 122 -0.63 13.20 11.90
N ILE A 123 -0.38 12.64 10.71
CA ILE A 123 -1.06 13.03 9.48
C ILE A 123 -2.15 11.98 9.24
N TRP A 124 -3.41 12.38 9.35
CA TRP A 124 -4.54 11.46 9.29
C TRP A 124 -5.43 11.71 8.08
N GLN A 125 -5.34 10.84 7.06
CA GLN A 125 -6.26 10.83 5.92
C GLN A 125 -7.45 9.92 6.22
N THR A 126 -8.60 10.52 6.41
CA THR A 126 -9.82 9.86 6.90
C THR A 126 -10.72 9.32 5.78
N GLY A 127 -10.62 9.88 4.57
CA GLY A 127 -11.67 9.81 3.56
C GLY A 127 -12.82 10.77 3.89
N LYS A 128 -13.61 11.13 2.87
CA LYS A 128 -14.67 12.15 2.98
C LYS A 128 -15.70 11.86 4.06
N GLN A 129 -16.09 10.58 4.21
CA GLN A 129 -17.19 10.21 5.12
C GLN A 129 -16.90 10.43 6.60
N TYR A 130 -15.63 10.30 7.01
CA TYR A 130 -15.23 10.40 8.41
C TYR A 130 -14.56 11.75 8.74
N TYR A 131 -14.39 12.62 7.75
CA TYR A 131 -13.60 13.84 7.87
C TYR A 131 -14.11 14.80 8.95
N GLU A 132 -15.39 15.13 8.95
CA GLU A 132 -15.96 16.10 9.90
C GLU A 132 -15.92 15.57 11.35
N GLU A 133 -16.18 14.28 11.54
CA GLU A 133 -16.05 13.62 12.85
C GLU A 133 -14.61 13.67 13.35
N ALA A 134 -13.67 13.28 12.50
CA ALA A 134 -12.25 13.30 12.85
C ALA A 134 -11.73 14.70 13.14
N LYS A 135 -12.16 15.69 12.38
CA LYS A 135 -11.82 17.11 12.59
C LYS A 135 -12.30 17.61 13.95
N HIS A 136 -13.54 17.26 14.33
CA HIS A 136 -14.07 17.60 15.65
C HIS A 136 -13.27 16.95 16.77
N ILE A 137 -12.94 15.66 16.65
CA ILE A 137 -12.12 14.92 17.62
C ILE A 137 -10.73 15.55 17.75
N ALA A 138 -10.07 15.86 16.63
CA ALA A 138 -8.72 16.39 16.60
C ALA A 138 -8.61 17.86 17.03
N GLN A 139 -9.72 18.58 17.22
CA GLN A 139 -9.74 20.00 17.57
C GLN A 139 -8.97 20.29 18.88
N ALA A 140 -9.01 19.37 19.84
CA ALA A 140 -8.28 19.46 21.10
C ALA A 140 -6.80 19.00 21.01
N TYR A 141 -6.36 18.48 19.85
CA TYR A 141 -5.06 17.84 19.67
C TYR A 141 -4.31 18.45 18.48
N PRO A 142 -3.63 19.61 18.62
CA PRO A 142 -3.01 20.33 17.50
C PRO A 142 -1.90 19.56 16.76
N THR A 143 -1.37 18.49 17.37
CA THR A 143 -0.39 17.58 16.76
C THR A 143 -1.02 16.57 15.79
N ILE A 144 -2.35 16.48 15.72
CA ILE A 144 -3.07 15.61 14.81
C ILE A 144 -3.65 16.44 13.67
N LYS A 145 -3.12 16.24 12.47
CA LYS A 145 -3.54 16.95 11.24
C LYS A 145 -4.46 16.06 10.43
N VAL A 146 -5.70 16.51 10.25
CA VAL A 146 -6.77 15.73 9.61
C VAL A 146 -7.01 16.20 8.19
N TYR A 147 -7.10 15.25 7.26
CA TYR A 147 -7.36 15.48 5.84
C TYR A 147 -8.43 14.51 5.34
N ASP A 148 -9.37 14.99 4.53
CA ASP A 148 -10.31 14.12 3.80
C ASP A 148 -9.56 13.33 2.73
N PHE A 149 -8.64 14.00 2.02
CA PHE A 149 -7.79 13.42 0.99
C PHE A 149 -6.46 14.19 0.89
N ILE A 150 -5.35 13.46 0.80
CA ILE A 150 -4.01 14.03 0.61
C ILE A 150 -3.62 13.88 -0.86
N ARG A 151 -3.43 14.99 -1.55
CA ARG A 151 -2.97 15.00 -2.96
C ARG A 151 -1.46 14.85 -3.04
N GLN A 152 -0.73 15.54 -2.14
CA GLN A 152 0.73 15.54 -2.04
C GLN A 152 1.20 14.37 -1.18
N MET A 153 1.01 13.14 -1.68
CA MET A 153 1.41 11.93 -0.96
C MET A 153 2.93 11.79 -0.83
N ASP A 154 3.69 12.34 -1.76
CA ASP A 154 5.14 12.47 -1.70
C ASP A 154 5.61 13.22 -0.45
N TYR A 155 4.99 14.36 -0.16
CA TYR A 155 5.22 15.12 1.09
C TYR A 155 4.84 14.32 2.33
N ALA A 156 3.68 13.66 2.31
CA ALA A 156 3.21 12.86 3.44
C ALA A 156 4.16 11.67 3.73
N TYR A 157 4.60 10.99 2.69
CA TYR A 157 5.57 9.90 2.81
C TYR A 157 6.95 10.38 3.28
N THR A 158 7.38 11.55 2.82
CA THR A 158 8.66 12.14 3.23
C THR A 158 8.64 12.53 4.71
N ALA A 159 7.56 13.15 5.18
CA ALA A 159 7.40 13.58 6.57
C ALA A 159 7.29 12.41 7.57
N ALA A 160 6.70 11.28 7.17
CA ALA A 160 6.38 10.16 8.06
C ALA A 160 7.62 9.40 8.55
N ASP A 161 7.63 9.02 9.83
CA ASP A 161 8.54 8.01 10.37
C ASP A 161 7.97 6.60 10.23
N ILE A 162 6.66 6.43 10.34
CA ILE A 162 5.95 5.16 10.23
C ILE A 162 4.61 5.38 9.52
N ILE A 163 4.15 4.37 8.78
CA ILE A 163 2.92 4.46 8.00
C ILE A 163 1.94 3.37 8.41
N ILE A 164 0.71 3.77 8.76
CA ILE A 164 -0.42 2.87 8.95
C ILE A 164 -1.29 2.91 7.70
N SER A 165 -1.58 1.75 7.10
CA SER A 165 -2.35 1.71 5.86
C SER A 165 -3.14 0.43 5.68
N ARG A 166 -4.12 0.45 4.77
CA ARG A 166 -4.70 -0.76 4.16
C ARG A 166 -3.67 -1.44 3.25
N ALA A 167 -3.80 -2.75 3.06
CA ALA A 167 -2.86 -3.57 2.29
C ALA A 167 -3.29 -3.80 0.82
N GLY A 168 -3.78 -2.73 0.17
CA GLY A 168 -4.07 -2.78 -1.26
C GLY A 168 -2.80 -2.93 -2.10
N ALA A 169 -2.88 -3.69 -3.20
CA ALA A 169 -1.70 -4.01 -4.03
C ALA A 169 -0.94 -2.76 -4.51
N GLY A 170 -1.65 -1.74 -5.00
CA GLY A 170 -1.04 -0.49 -5.42
C GLY A 170 -0.37 0.27 -4.27
N THR A 171 -1.04 0.33 -3.11
CA THR A 171 -0.50 0.98 -1.91
C THR A 171 0.78 0.28 -1.43
N ILE A 172 0.78 -1.06 -1.35
CA ILE A 172 1.99 -1.81 -0.98
C ILE A 172 3.14 -1.51 -1.94
N SER A 173 2.88 -1.49 -3.24
CA SER A 173 3.92 -1.20 -4.23
C SER A 173 4.49 0.22 -4.10
N GLU A 174 3.66 1.22 -3.78
CA GLU A 174 4.13 2.56 -3.43
C GLU A 174 4.98 2.55 -2.16
N LEU A 175 4.52 1.87 -1.09
CA LEU A 175 5.22 1.81 0.19
C LEU A 175 6.55 1.07 0.11
N CYS A 176 6.68 0.06 -0.75
CA CYS A 176 7.96 -0.56 -1.06
C CYS A 176 8.95 0.46 -1.67
N ILE A 177 8.49 1.31 -2.60
CA ILE A 177 9.32 2.37 -3.19
C ILE A 177 9.69 3.43 -2.15
N VAL A 178 8.75 3.81 -1.29
CA VAL A 178 8.99 4.77 -0.20
C VAL A 178 10.01 4.24 0.81
N GLY A 179 9.92 2.96 1.20
CA GLY A 179 10.88 2.31 2.09
C GLY A 179 10.79 2.79 3.55
N LYS A 180 9.61 3.09 4.04
CA LYS A 180 9.35 3.42 5.44
C LYS A 180 8.73 2.23 6.19
N PRO A 181 8.91 2.11 7.51
CA PRO A 181 8.22 1.09 8.31
C PRO A 181 6.71 1.19 8.15
N CYS A 182 6.05 0.06 7.96
CA CYS A 182 4.61 0.00 7.73
C CYS A 182 3.91 -0.94 8.71
N VAL A 183 2.74 -0.50 9.20
CA VAL A 183 1.76 -1.34 9.89
C VAL A 183 0.53 -1.45 9.02
N PHE A 184 0.27 -2.64 8.50
CA PHE A 184 -0.89 -2.90 7.67
C PHE A 184 -2.09 -3.36 8.50
N VAL A 185 -3.25 -2.78 8.18
CA VAL A 185 -4.55 -3.23 8.67
C VAL A 185 -5.35 -3.67 7.43
N PRO A 186 -5.30 -4.94 7.03
CA PRO A 186 -6.01 -5.43 5.84
C PRO A 186 -7.51 -5.22 5.94
N SER A 187 -8.18 -4.86 4.84
CA SER A 187 -9.63 -4.78 4.80
C SER A 187 -10.23 -6.19 4.72
N PRO A 188 -11.19 -6.54 5.60
CA PRO A 188 -11.87 -7.84 5.53
C PRO A 188 -12.87 -7.92 4.36
N ASN A 189 -13.28 -6.78 3.80
CA ASN A 189 -14.34 -6.67 2.80
C ASN A 189 -13.78 -6.64 1.36
N VAL A 190 -12.80 -7.49 1.06
CA VAL A 190 -12.21 -7.60 -0.28
C VAL A 190 -12.30 -9.03 -0.82
N THR A 191 -12.45 -9.15 -2.14
CA THR A 191 -12.54 -10.44 -2.81
C THR A 191 -11.33 -11.33 -2.48
N GLU A 192 -11.57 -12.60 -2.15
CA GLU A 192 -10.55 -13.63 -1.90
C GLU A 192 -9.52 -13.26 -0.81
N ASP A 193 -9.86 -12.33 0.08
CA ASP A 193 -8.98 -11.86 1.17
C ASP A 193 -7.58 -11.40 0.67
N HIS A 194 -7.56 -10.73 -0.48
CA HIS A 194 -6.30 -10.30 -1.11
C HIS A 194 -5.44 -9.43 -0.21
N GLN A 195 -6.05 -8.52 0.57
CA GLN A 195 -5.27 -7.61 1.39
C GLN A 195 -4.52 -8.32 2.50
N THR A 196 -5.15 -9.28 3.17
CA THR A 196 -4.46 -10.10 4.20
C THR A 196 -3.30 -10.88 3.59
N LYS A 197 -3.53 -11.53 2.45
CA LYS A 197 -2.47 -12.30 1.75
C LYS A 197 -1.32 -11.40 1.28
N ASN A 198 -1.61 -10.21 0.77
CA ASN A 198 -0.59 -9.24 0.39
C ASN A 198 0.26 -8.80 1.59
N ALA A 199 -0.38 -8.43 2.71
CA ALA A 199 0.33 -8.04 3.92
C ALA A 199 1.17 -9.20 4.50
N GLN A 200 0.62 -10.41 4.55
CA GLN A 200 1.34 -11.61 5.01
C GLN A 200 2.61 -11.89 4.19
N ALA A 201 2.57 -11.65 2.87
CA ALA A 201 3.76 -11.81 2.03
C ALA A 201 4.91 -10.87 2.43
N LEU A 202 4.60 -9.65 2.94
CA LEU A 202 5.59 -8.73 3.47
C LEU A 202 6.04 -9.10 4.89
N VAL A 203 5.09 -9.52 5.74
CA VAL A 203 5.40 -9.97 7.11
C VAL A 203 6.32 -11.17 7.09
N ALA A 204 6.11 -12.14 6.20
CA ALA A 204 6.98 -13.30 6.04
C ALA A 204 8.44 -12.92 5.67
N LYS A 205 8.64 -11.74 5.07
CA LYS A 205 9.96 -11.18 4.74
C LYS A 205 10.45 -10.16 5.79
N GLN A 206 9.80 -10.07 6.95
CA GLN A 206 10.08 -9.07 7.98
C GLN A 206 10.10 -7.63 7.44
N ALA A 207 9.23 -7.34 6.47
CA ALA A 207 9.15 -6.05 5.77
C ALA A 207 8.03 -5.16 6.27
N ALA A 208 7.11 -5.67 7.10
CA ALA A 208 6.01 -4.91 7.68
C ALA A 208 5.43 -5.62 8.91
N LEU A 209 4.59 -4.91 9.66
CA LEU A 209 3.68 -5.49 10.65
C LEU A 209 2.28 -5.60 10.06
N LEU A 210 1.50 -6.56 10.56
CA LEU A 210 0.09 -6.74 10.24
C LEU A 210 -0.71 -6.81 11.53
N ILE A 211 -1.81 -6.07 11.57
CA ILE A 211 -2.82 -6.13 12.61
C ILE A 211 -4.14 -6.47 11.94
N PRO A 212 -4.84 -7.54 12.37
CA PRO A 212 -6.17 -7.87 11.87
C PRO A 212 -7.14 -6.70 12.07
N ASP A 213 -8.05 -6.48 11.11
CA ASP A 213 -9.03 -5.38 11.19
C ASP A 213 -9.86 -5.44 12.48
N ALA A 214 -10.23 -6.64 12.93
CA ALA A 214 -11.01 -6.86 14.15
C ALA A 214 -10.27 -6.38 15.42
N ASP A 215 -8.95 -6.49 15.45
CA ASP A 215 -8.12 -6.17 16.62
C ASP A 215 -7.61 -4.72 16.59
N ALA A 216 -7.76 -4.04 15.44
CA ALA A 216 -7.10 -2.75 15.19
C ALA A 216 -7.55 -1.65 16.14
N LYS A 217 -8.81 -1.63 16.56
CA LYS A 217 -9.32 -0.63 17.48
C LYS A 217 -8.58 -0.63 18.82
N ASP A 218 -8.23 -1.80 19.30
CA ASP A 218 -7.66 -1.97 20.64
C ASP A 218 -6.13 -2.03 20.62
N THR A 219 -5.52 -2.52 19.53
CA THR A 219 -4.08 -2.85 19.51
C THR A 219 -3.23 -1.99 18.57
N LEU A 220 -3.83 -1.33 17.57
CA LEU A 220 -3.10 -0.65 16.50
C LEU A 220 -2.10 0.39 17.02
N PHE A 221 -2.56 1.27 17.92
CA PHE A 221 -1.70 2.33 18.44
C PHE A 221 -0.75 1.83 19.54
N ASP A 222 -1.08 0.78 20.28
CA ASP A 222 -0.14 0.17 21.21
C ASP A 222 1.06 -0.41 20.48
N VAL A 223 0.82 -1.19 19.44
CA VAL A 223 1.86 -1.77 18.59
C VAL A 223 2.66 -0.69 17.85
N THR A 224 1.97 0.34 17.33
CA THR A 224 2.64 1.40 16.56
C THR A 224 3.53 2.28 17.45
N LEU A 225 3.05 2.68 18.63
CA LEU A 225 3.81 3.49 19.56
C LEU A 225 4.98 2.70 20.17
N ASP A 226 4.79 1.42 20.46
CA ASP A 226 5.86 0.52 20.90
C ASP A 226 6.95 0.39 19.81
N LEU A 227 6.55 0.20 18.54
CA LEU A 227 7.51 0.15 17.43
C LEU A 227 8.31 1.44 17.28
N LEU A 228 7.72 2.62 17.51
CA LEU A 228 8.44 3.90 17.46
C LEU A 228 9.57 4.00 18.51
N GLN A 229 9.52 3.22 19.58
CA GLN A 229 10.57 3.15 20.61
C GLN A 229 11.66 2.11 20.26
N GLN A 230 11.55 1.42 19.12
CA GLN A 230 12.46 0.36 18.68
C GLN A 230 13.18 0.73 17.37
N PRO A 231 14.19 1.62 17.41
CA PRO A 231 14.83 2.16 16.21
C PRO A 231 15.46 1.09 15.31
N GLU A 232 16.05 0.06 15.91
CA GLU A 232 16.65 -1.06 15.15
C GLU A 232 15.59 -1.85 14.38
N ARG A 233 14.44 -2.10 15.01
CA ARG A 233 13.32 -2.80 14.35
C ARG A 233 12.69 -1.94 13.25
N MET A 234 12.53 -0.64 13.48
CA MET A 234 12.10 0.30 12.44
C MET A 234 13.04 0.27 11.24
N GLN A 235 14.35 0.33 11.50
CA GLN A 235 15.36 0.28 10.43
C GLN A 235 15.32 -1.04 9.67
N LEU A 236 15.17 -2.17 10.37
CA LEU A 236 15.04 -3.49 9.74
C LEU A 236 13.82 -3.55 8.81
N LEU A 237 12.64 -3.12 9.29
CA LEU A 237 11.42 -3.09 8.50
C LEU A 237 11.56 -2.18 7.27
N ALA A 238 12.14 -0.98 7.45
CA ALA A 238 12.40 -0.04 6.36
C ALA A 238 13.33 -0.60 5.29
N THR A 239 14.43 -1.24 5.70
CA THR A 239 15.38 -1.88 4.80
C THR A 239 14.73 -3.02 4.02
N ASN A 240 13.99 -3.88 4.71
CA ASN A 240 13.36 -5.05 4.09
C ASN A 240 12.23 -4.65 3.13
N ILE A 241 11.36 -3.70 3.50
CA ILE A 241 10.31 -3.25 2.59
C ILE A 241 10.89 -2.55 1.35
N LYS A 242 11.97 -1.77 1.53
CA LYS A 242 12.67 -1.11 0.41
C LYS A 242 13.28 -2.13 -0.55
N ALA A 243 13.82 -3.24 -0.05
CA ALA A 243 14.38 -4.31 -0.87
C ALA A 243 13.32 -4.99 -1.76
N LEU A 244 12.04 -4.85 -1.44
CA LEU A 244 10.92 -5.36 -2.25
C LEU A 244 10.44 -4.37 -3.34
N ALA A 245 11.05 -3.21 -3.45
CA ALA A 245 10.68 -2.21 -4.43
C ALA A 245 10.98 -2.69 -5.87
N ILE A 246 9.99 -2.55 -6.75
CA ILE A 246 10.15 -2.83 -8.17
C ILE A 246 9.85 -1.54 -8.94
N PRO A 247 10.88 -0.72 -9.21
CA PRO A 247 10.70 0.52 -9.97
C PRO A 247 10.41 0.25 -11.44
N ASN A 248 9.85 1.26 -12.13
CA ASN A 248 9.61 1.26 -13.58
C ASN A 248 8.71 0.11 -14.07
N ALA A 249 7.76 -0.32 -13.23
CA ALA A 249 6.87 -1.43 -13.58
C ALA A 249 6.03 -1.16 -14.84
N ALA A 250 5.57 0.08 -15.04
CA ALA A 250 4.82 0.45 -16.24
C ALA A 250 5.66 0.26 -17.52
N GLU A 251 6.90 0.71 -17.50
CA GLU A 251 7.84 0.55 -18.61
C GLU A 251 8.13 -0.93 -18.90
N LYS A 252 8.39 -1.73 -17.86
CA LYS A 252 8.58 -3.18 -17.99
C LYS A 252 7.38 -3.88 -18.64
N ILE A 253 6.16 -3.50 -18.24
CA ILE A 253 4.93 -4.06 -18.83
C ILE A 253 4.80 -3.64 -20.31
N VAL A 254 5.09 -2.37 -20.65
CA VAL A 254 5.06 -1.89 -22.04
C VAL A 254 6.07 -2.63 -22.88
N ASN A 255 7.28 -2.86 -22.39
CA ASN A 255 8.32 -3.63 -23.10
C ASN A 255 7.86 -5.06 -23.40
N GLU A 256 7.15 -5.72 -22.46
CA GLU A 256 6.59 -7.04 -22.72
C GLU A 256 5.49 -7.01 -23.80
N ILE A 257 4.69 -5.93 -23.88
CA ILE A 257 3.70 -5.75 -24.95
C ILE A 257 4.40 -5.62 -26.30
N VAL A 258 5.43 -4.78 -26.37
CA VAL A 258 6.21 -4.56 -27.61
C VAL A 258 6.87 -5.88 -28.06
N ASN A 259 7.48 -6.62 -27.14
CA ASN A 259 8.11 -7.90 -27.44
C ASN A 259 7.12 -8.91 -28.05
N ILE A 260 5.86 -8.93 -27.60
CA ILE A 260 4.82 -9.83 -28.13
C ILE A 260 4.39 -9.43 -29.54
N LEU A 261 4.45 -8.14 -29.88
CA LEU A 261 4.04 -7.64 -31.20
C LEU A 261 5.07 -7.95 -32.29
N HIS A 262 6.32 -8.22 -31.91
CA HIS A 262 7.42 -8.53 -32.82
C HIS A 262 7.74 -10.03 -32.94
N THR A 263 6.97 -10.88 -32.23
CA THR A 263 7.04 -12.36 -32.30
C THR A 263 5.81 -12.96 -32.97
#